data_84decdda91fe1982c2ef1faaf0c31d69
#
_entry.id   84decdda91fe1982c2ef1faaf0c31d69
#
_cell.length_a   1.000
_cell.length_b   1.000
_cell.length_c   1.000
_cell.angle_alpha   90.00
_cell.angle_beta   90.00
_cell.angle_gamma   90.00
#
_symmetry.space_group_name_H-M   'P 1'
#
loop_
_entity.id
_entity.type
_entity.pdbx_description
1 polymer ?
#
loop_
_entity_poly.entity_id
_entity_poly.type
_entity_poly.pdbx_seq_one_letter_code
_entity_poly.pdbx_strand_id
1 'polypeptide(L)'
;AYEIVKDYGQSITDIVIPVGNGSLLIGAQKGFDELKKLGKIETSPKLHCVQVEGFSPISNKFNNLDWEFDQTSKTLAGGIAVSEPPRINQVLQCIEDSGSEAIVVSESSILDCHNKLALSGILSEITCAAAFSGVEQLKNMNILNNNSKILVPITGSGLKDLANARI
;
A
#
# COMPACT_ATOMS: atom_id res chain seq x y z
N ALA A 1 12.66 0.85 -5.40
CA ALA A 1 12.72 0.73 -6.88
C ALA A 1 14.00 0.03 -7.34
N TYR A 2 15.18 0.52 -6.96
CA TYR A 2 16.47 0.00 -7.45
C TYR A 2 16.68 -1.48 -7.13
N GLU A 3 16.42 -1.92 -5.89
CA GLU A 3 16.52 -3.33 -5.49
C GLU A 3 15.53 -4.20 -6.24
N ILE A 4 14.29 -3.72 -6.40
CA ILE A 4 13.26 -4.45 -7.14
C ILE A 4 13.72 -4.71 -8.59
N VAL A 5 14.23 -3.68 -9.26
CA VAL A 5 14.70 -3.84 -10.65
C VAL A 5 15.96 -4.69 -10.72
N LYS A 6 16.87 -4.58 -9.74
CA LYS A 6 18.06 -5.43 -9.67
C LYS A 6 17.72 -6.92 -9.52
N ASP A 7 16.75 -7.25 -8.67
CA ASP A 7 16.44 -8.62 -8.28
C ASP A 7 15.39 -9.28 -9.19
N TYR A 8 14.45 -8.49 -9.73
CA TYR A 8 13.30 -8.98 -10.50
C TYR A 8 13.23 -8.43 -11.93
N GLY A 9 14.15 -7.54 -12.33
CA GLY A 9 14.09 -6.85 -13.62
C GLY A 9 12.80 -6.05 -13.75
N GLN A 10 12.11 -6.24 -14.88
CA GLN A 10 10.79 -5.62 -15.16
C GLN A 10 9.63 -6.62 -14.96
N SER A 11 9.86 -7.70 -14.20
CA SER A 11 8.82 -8.74 -14.06
C SER A 11 7.68 -8.32 -13.11
N ILE A 12 7.93 -7.42 -12.16
CA ILE A 12 6.90 -6.90 -11.24
C ILE A 12 6.00 -5.94 -12.00
N THR A 13 4.69 -6.23 -12.00
CA THR A 13 3.67 -5.41 -12.68
C THR A 13 2.94 -4.47 -11.74
N ASP A 14 2.80 -4.86 -10.48
CA ASP A 14 1.98 -4.16 -9.49
C ASP A 14 2.69 -4.16 -8.13
N ILE A 15 2.70 -3.02 -7.47
CA ILE A 15 3.19 -2.88 -6.09
C ILE A 15 2.04 -2.34 -5.24
N VAL A 16 1.70 -3.03 -4.17
CA VAL A 16 0.61 -2.63 -3.27
C VAL A 16 1.22 -2.09 -1.98
N ILE A 17 0.96 -0.82 -1.68
CA ILE A 17 1.68 -0.05 -0.66
C ILE A 17 0.71 0.48 0.39
N PRO A 18 0.95 0.23 1.71
CA PRO A 18 0.20 0.87 2.77
C PRO A 18 0.63 2.34 2.89
N VAL A 19 -0.33 3.27 2.85
CA VAL A 19 -0.03 4.69 2.71
C VAL A 19 -0.64 5.54 3.83
N GLY A 20 0.24 6.12 4.65
CA GLY A 20 -0.09 7.23 5.56
C GLY A 20 0.32 8.56 4.92
N ASN A 21 1.53 9.05 5.20
CA ASN A 21 2.07 10.30 4.63
C ASN A 21 2.50 10.21 3.15
N GLY A 22 2.57 9.01 2.57
CA GLY A 22 2.88 8.79 1.16
C GLY A 22 4.38 8.73 0.81
N SER A 23 5.29 8.84 1.77
CA SER A 23 6.73 8.93 1.49
C SER A 23 7.28 7.71 0.75
N LEU A 24 6.82 6.49 1.11
CA LEU A 24 7.25 5.26 0.45
C LEU A 24 6.77 5.21 -1.01
N LEU A 25 5.50 5.55 -1.26
CA LEU A 25 4.92 5.53 -2.60
C LEU A 25 5.60 6.57 -3.50
N ILE A 26 5.75 7.82 -3.03
CA ILE A 26 6.44 8.89 -3.76
C ILE A 26 7.90 8.51 -4.04
N GLY A 27 8.59 7.93 -3.05
CA GLY A 27 9.98 7.46 -3.21
C GLY A 27 10.12 6.32 -4.23
N ALA A 28 9.16 5.40 -4.24
CA ALA A 28 9.12 4.32 -5.23
C ALA A 28 8.91 4.88 -6.64
N GLN A 29 7.91 5.75 -6.84
CA GLN A 29 7.65 6.42 -8.13
C GLN A 29 8.91 7.14 -8.64
N LYS A 30 9.51 7.98 -7.79
CA LYS A 30 10.75 8.69 -8.15
C LYS A 30 11.85 7.74 -8.60
N GLY A 31 12.07 6.64 -7.88
CA GLY A 31 13.11 5.66 -8.23
C GLY A 31 12.83 4.95 -9.55
N PHE A 32 11.59 4.60 -9.86
CA PHE A 32 11.21 4.02 -11.15
C PHE A 32 11.34 5.04 -12.28
N ASP A 33 10.98 6.30 -12.07
CA ASP A 33 11.16 7.36 -13.06
C ASP A 33 12.64 7.60 -13.39
N GLU A 34 13.51 7.55 -12.39
CA GLU A 34 14.96 7.66 -12.59
C GLU A 34 15.50 6.47 -13.39
N LEU A 35 15.09 5.24 -13.05
CA LEU A 35 15.49 4.03 -13.78
C LEU A 35 15.02 4.05 -15.24
N LYS A 36 13.80 4.55 -15.48
CA LYS A 36 13.26 4.73 -16.84
C LYS A 36 14.04 5.77 -17.63
N LYS A 37 14.35 6.93 -17.02
CA LYS A 37 15.20 7.98 -17.64
C LYS A 37 16.60 7.48 -17.98
N LEU A 38 17.15 6.57 -17.17
CA LEU A 38 18.45 5.95 -17.40
C LEU A 38 18.40 4.78 -18.41
N GLY A 39 17.24 4.48 -18.98
CA GLY A 39 17.06 3.37 -19.92
C GLY A 39 17.27 1.97 -19.27
N LYS A 40 17.14 1.88 -17.94
CA LYS A 40 17.28 0.60 -17.21
C LYS A 40 15.99 -0.22 -17.22
N ILE A 41 14.87 0.44 -17.40
CA ILE A 41 13.54 -0.16 -17.57
C ILE A 41 12.77 0.59 -18.65
N GLU A 42 11.85 -0.12 -19.30
CA GLU A 42 10.94 0.48 -20.30
C GLU A 42 9.63 0.92 -19.65
N THR A 43 9.12 0.12 -18.72
CA THR A 43 7.85 0.35 -18.02
C THR A 43 8.04 0.31 -16.51
N SER A 44 7.29 1.14 -15.80
CA SER A 44 7.23 1.11 -14.34
C SER A 44 6.05 0.25 -13.87
N PRO A 45 6.15 -0.43 -12.73
CA PRO A 45 5.00 -1.10 -12.14
C PRO A 45 3.94 -0.09 -11.69
N LYS A 46 2.70 -0.53 -11.60
CA LYS A 46 1.63 0.23 -10.95
C LYS A 46 1.88 0.31 -9.44
N LEU A 47 1.56 1.46 -8.84
CA LEU A 47 1.78 1.72 -7.40
C LEU A 47 0.44 1.95 -6.70
N HIS A 48 -0.23 0.86 -6.31
CA HIS A 48 -1.54 0.93 -5.65
C HIS A 48 -1.41 1.44 -4.22
N CYS A 49 -2.24 2.42 -3.87
CA CYS A 49 -2.34 3.02 -2.55
C CYS A 49 -3.38 2.29 -1.71
N VAL A 50 -3.01 1.86 -0.51
CA VAL A 50 -3.94 1.26 0.45
C VAL A 50 -4.01 2.12 1.70
N GLN A 51 -5.21 2.51 2.05
CA GLN A 51 -5.54 3.17 3.31
C GLN A 51 -6.54 2.35 4.11
N VAL A 52 -6.77 2.69 5.36
CA VAL A 52 -7.70 2.00 6.25
C VAL A 52 -8.94 2.86 6.51
N GLU A 53 -10.06 2.21 6.78
CA GLU A 53 -11.29 2.89 7.21
C GLU A 53 -11.01 3.87 8.36
N GLY A 54 -11.62 5.06 8.29
CA GLY A 54 -11.40 6.14 9.26
C GLY A 54 -10.12 6.96 9.03
N PHE A 55 -9.17 6.50 8.18
CA PHE A 55 -7.94 7.22 7.84
C PHE A 55 -7.64 7.12 6.33
N SER A 56 -8.59 7.57 5.50
CA SER A 56 -8.57 7.37 4.05
C SER A 56 -8.67 8.65 3.20
N PRO A 57 -8.02 9.77 3.58
CA PRO A 57 -8.15 11.04 2.84
C PRO A 57 -7.68 10.96 1.39
N ILE A 58 -6.62 10.18 1.12
CA ILE A 58 -6.08 10.03 -0.24
C ILE A 58 -7.07 9.25 -1.11
N SER A 59 -7.53 8.10 -0.62
CA SER A 59 -8.46 7.23 -1.35
C SER A 59 -9.79 7.93 -1.62
N ASN A 60 -10.33 8.68 -0.64
CA ASN A 60 -11.55 9.44 -0.83
C ASN A 60 -11.37 10.53 -1.89
N LYS A 61 -10.30 11.31 -1.81
CA LYS A 61 -10.01 12.37 -2.79
C LYS A 61 -9.78 11.80 -4.19
N PHE A 62 -9.07 10.68 -4.32
CA PHE A 62 -8.85 10.00 -5.61
C PHE A 62 -10.16 9.56 -6.25
N ASN A 63 -11.09 9.04 -5.46
CA ASN A 63 -12.39 8.56 -5.92
C ASN A 63 -13.48 9.66 -5.97
N ASN A 64 -13.11 10.95 -5.80
CA ASN A 64 -14.02 12.09 -5.78
C ASN A 64 -15.14 11.96 -4.72
N LEU A 65 -14.79 11.38 -3.57
CA LEU A 65 -15.67 11.26 -2.41
C LEU A 65 -15.32 12.33 -1.38
N ASP A 66 -16.34 12.79 -0.66
CA ASP A 66 -16.14 13.69 0.47
C ASP A 66 -15.34 12.99 1.58
N TRP A 67 -14.46 13.73 2.22
CA TRP A 67 -13.66 13.27 3.34
C TRP A 67 -13.79 14.24 4.51
N GLU A 68 -14.24 13.73 5.63
CA GLU A 68 -14.23 14.40 6.91
C GLU A 68 -13.63 13.46 7.95
N PHE A 69 -12.66 13.93 8.72
CA PHE A 69 -12.02 13.10 9.73
C PHE A 69 -12.88 13.02 11.00
N ASP A 70 -13.30 11.82 11.34
CA ASP A 70 -13.92 11.54 12.63
C ASP A 70 -12.81 11.30 13.69
N GLN A 71 -12.70 12.21 14.66
CA GLN A 71 -11.72 12.12 15.74
C GLN A 71 -11.88 10.88 16.65
N THR A 72 -13.01 10.18 16.56
CA THR A 72 -13.25 8.93 17.28
C THR A 72 -12.71 7.71 16.54
N SER A 73 -12.30 7.87 15.28
CA SER A 73 -11.73 6.80 14.47
C SER A 73 -10.49 6.19 15.11
N LYS A 74 -10.40 4.86 15.04
CA LYS A 74 -9.27 4.09 15.55
C LYS A 74 -8.87 3.04 14.52
N THR A 75 -7.58 2.73 14.46
CA THR A 75 -7.06 1.64 13.65
C THR A 75 -5.89 0.95 14.36
N LEU A 76 -5.77 -0.35 14.15
CA LEU A 76 -4.62 -1.13 14.56
C LEU A 76 -3.41 -0.90 13.63
N ALA A 77 -3.67 -0.46 12.38
CA ALA A 77 -2.63 -0.13 11.40
C ALA A 77 -2.03 1.28 11.66
N GLY A 78 -1.46 1.48 12.85
CA GLY A 78 -0.96 2.78 13.33
C GLY A 78 0.03 3.48 12.39
N GLY A 79 0.80 2.73 11.60
CA GLY A 79 1.75 3.29 10.62
C GLY A 79 1.10 4.06 9.47
N ILE A 80 -0.22 3.88 9.24
CA ILE A 80 -1.00 4.59 8.21
C ILE A 80 -2.19 5.37 8.78
N ALA A 81 -2.26 5.53 10.09
CA ALA A 81 -3.28 6.32 10.78
C ALA A 81 -3.02 7.83 10.62
N VAL A 82 -3.19 8.34 9.40
CA VAL A 82 -2.93 9.74 9.04
C VAL A 82 -4.17 10.36 8.43
N SER A 83 -4.75 11.34 9.14
CA SER A 83 -5.94 12.07 8.68
C SER A 83 -5.63 13.20 7.69
N GLU A 84 -4.46 13.82 7.80
CA GLU A 84 -4.05 14.96 6.99
C GLU A 84 -2.64 14.75 6.40
N PRO A 85 -2.48 13.92 5.37
CA PRO A 85 -1.17 13.70 4.76
C PRO A 85 -0.70 14.97 4.02
N PRO A 86 0.47 15.54 4.41
CA PRO A 86 0.95 16.81 3.85
C PRO A 86 1.30 16.74 2.37
N ARG A 87 1.49 15.53 1.85
CA ARG A 87 1.85 15.28 0.44
C ARG A 87 0.72 14.67 -0.38
N ILE A 88 -0.53 14.87 0.02
CA ILE A 88 -1.69 14.24 -0.64
C ILE A 88 -1.69 14.45 -2.16
N ASN A 89 -1.43 15.66 -2.64
CA ASN A 89 -1.41 15.97 -4.08
C ASN A 89 -0.29 15.24 -4.83
N GLN A 90 0.89 15.07 -4.20
CA GLN A 90 1.99 14.29 -4.80
C GLN A 90 1.66 12.80 -4.87
N VAL A 91 1.00 12.26 -3.85
CA VAL A 91 0.56 10.86 -3.87
C VAL A 91 -0.49 10.63 -4.95
N LEU A 92 -1.48 11.52 -5.06
CA LEU A 92 -2.50 11.45 -6.12
C LEU A 92 -1.87 11.46 -7.51
N GLN A 93 -0.92 12.37 -7.75
CA GLN A 93 -0.19 12.43 -9.02
C GLN A 93 0.55 11.11 -9.31
N CYS A 94 1.21 10.51 -8.32
CA CYS A 94 1.90 9.23 -8.50
C CYS A 94 0.92 8.09 -8.85
N ILE A 95 -0.27 8.06 -8.23
CA ILE A 95 -1.31 7.06 -8.51
C ILE A 95 -1.82 7.21 -9.93
N GLU A 96 -2.12 8.45 -10.35
CA GLU A 96 -2.57 8.78 -11.71
C GLU A 96 -1.50 8.44 -12.76
N ASP A 97 -0.26 8.89 -12.57
CA ASP A 97 0.85 8.68 -13.50
C ASP A 97 1.17 7.19 -13.70
N SER A 98 1.00 6.38 -12.66
CA SER A 98 1.22 4.92 -12.74
C SER A 98 -0.01 4.14 -13.21
N GLY A 99 -1.17 4.79 -13.37
CA GLY A 99 -2.44 4.13 -13.72
C GLY A 99 -2.88 3.14 -12.65
N SER A 100 -2.73 3.53 -11.39
CA SER A 100 -2.97 2.70 -10.19
C SER A 100 -4.29 3.07 -9.53
N GLU A 101 -4.61 2.36 -8.44
CA GLU A 101 -5.80 2.57 -7.63
C GLU A 101 -5.46 3.06 -6.22
N ALA A 102 -6.39 3.79 -5.62
CA ALA A 102 -6.38 4.13 -4.22
C ALA A 102 -7.62 3.51 -3.55
N ILE A 103 -7.39 2.57 -2.64
CA ILE A 103 -8.46 1.77 -2.02
C ILE A 103 -8.42 1.88 -0.50
N VAL A 104 -9.55 1.54 0.11
CA VAL A 104 -9.73 1.51 1.57
C VAL A 104 -10.04 0.09 2.01
N VAL A 105 -9.34 -0.39 3.04
CA VAL A 105 -9.54 -1.72 3.63
C VAL A 105 -10.11 -1.62 5.04
N SER A 106 -10.90 -2.61 5.45
CA SER A 106 -11.48 -2.66 6.79
C SER A 106 -10.54 -3.27 7.82
N GLU A 107 -10.73 -2.93 9.10
CA GLU A 107 -9.98 -3.54 10.21
C GLU A 107 -10.12 -5.06 10.24
N SER A 108 -11.31 -5.59 9.97
CA SER A 108 -11.54 -7.04 9.96
C SER A 108 -10.73 -7.74 8.87
N SER A 109 -10.68 -7.17 7.66
CA SER A 109 -9.89 -7.73 6.55
C SER A 109 -8.39 -7.64 6.80
N ILE A 110 -7.93 -6.60 7.48
CA ILE A 110 -6.52 -6.46 7.90
C ILE A 110 -6.15 -7.57 8.89
N LEU A 111 -6.97 -7.81 9.91
CA LEU A 111 -6.73 -8.85 10.91
C LEU A 111 -6.73 -10.25 10.29
N ASP A 112 -7.65 -10.53 9.38
CA ASP A 112 -7.68 -11.80 8.64
C ASP A 112 -6.40 -12.02 7.83
N CYS A 113 -5.93 -11.00 7.13
CA CYS A 113 -4.69 -11.06 6.38
C CYS A 113 -3.47 -11.19 7.31
N HIS A 114 -3.44 -10.49 8.44
CA HIS A 114 -2.37 -10.61 9.42
C HIS A 114 -2.26 -12.04 9.96
N ASN A 115 -3.40 -12.67 10.29
CA ASN A 115 -3.43 -14.07 10.73
C ASN A 115 -2.95 -15.03 9.62
N LYS A 116 -3.38 -14.84 8.37
CA LYS A 116 -2.91 -15.65 7.22
C LYS A 116 -1.40 -15.54 7.02
N LEU A 117 -0.83 -14.34 7.15
CA LEU A 117 0.61 -14.10 7.07
C LEU A 117 1.35 -14.83 8.20
N ALA A 118 0.88 -14.71 9.44
CA ALA A 118 1.48 -15.38 10.60
C ALA A 118 1.46 -16.91 10.44
N LEU A 119 0.35 -17.49 9.99
CA LEU A 119 0.24 -18.92 9.68
C LEU A 119 1.17 -19.38 8.56
N SER A 120 1.55 -18.47 7.66
CA SER A 120 2.53 -18.70 6.60
C SER A 120 3.98 -18.48 7.04
N GLY A 121 4.21 -18.20 8.34
CA GLY A 121 5.53 -17.95 8.89
C GLY A 121 6.04 -16.49 8.73
N ILE A 122 5.17 -15.58 8.32
CA ILE A 122 5.53 -14.16 8.13
C ILE A 122 4.95 -13.34 9.29
N LEU A 123 5.80 -13.00 10.26
CA LEU A 123 5.42 -12.12 11.36
C LEU A 123 5.62 -10.65 10.96
N SER A 124 4.64 -10.09 10.28
CA SER A 124 4.63 -8.69 9.85
C SER A 124 3.94 -7.78 10.87
N GLU A 125 4.24 -6.48 10.85
CA GLU A 125 3.39 -5.50 11.53
C GLU A 125 2.00 -5.42 10.88
N ILE A 126 1.00 -4.96 11.65
CA ILE A 126 -0.40 -4.86 11.19
C ILE A 126 -0.53 -3.94 9.96
N THR A 127 0.25 -2.87 9.91
CA THR A 127 0.28 -1.96 8.74
C THR A 127 0.63 -2.69 7.44
N CYS A 128 1.53 -3.68 7.47
CA CYS A 128 1.82 -4.51 6.28
C CYS A 128 0.62 -5.34 5.86
N ALA A 129 -0.11 -5.90 6.83
CA ALA A 129 -1.30 -6.71 6.56
C ALA A 129 -2.39 -5.90 5.83
N ALA A 130 -2.48 -4.59 6.06
CA ALA A 130 -3.36 -3.72 5.29
C ALA A 130 -3.07 -3.77 3.78
N ALA A 131 -1.80 -3.78 3.37
CA ALA A 131 -1.44 -3.90 1.96
C ALA A 131 -1.80 -5.28 1.38
N PHE A 132 -1.65 -6.37 2.15
CA PHE A 132 -2.10 -7.69 1.72
C PHE A 132 -3.62 -7.78 1.60
N SER A 133 -4.37 -7.17 2.52
CA SER A 133 -5.83 -7.00 2.40
C SER A 133 -6.18 -6.22 1.12
N GLY A 134 -5.40 -5.19 0.78
CA GLY A 134 -5.53 -4.46 -0.47
C GLY A 134 -5.33 -5.33 -1.71
N VAL A 135 -4.40 -6.29 -1.69
CA VAL A 135 -4.23 -7.26 -2.79
C VAL A 135 -5.51 -8.09 -2.99
N GLU A 136 -6.11 -8.61 -1.91
CA GLU A 136 -7.36 -9.37 -2.00
C GLU A 136 -8.49 -8.51 -2.57
N GLN A 137 -8.61 -7.26 -2.14
CA GLN A 137 -9.62 -6.34 -2.64
C GLN A 137 -9.41 -5.98 -4.12
N LEU A 138 -8.19 -5.66 -4.55
CA LEU A 138 -7.87 -5.36 -5.95
C LEU A 138 -8.12 -6.56 -6.88
N LYS A 139 -7.93 -7.80 -6.39
CA LYS A 139 -8.33 -9.02 -7.11
C LYS A 139 -9.85 -9.12 -7.26
N ASN A 140 -10.59 -8.86 -6.19
CA ASN A 140 -12.06 -8.88 -6.23
C ASN A 140 -12.63 -7.82 -7.17
N MET A 141 -11.94 -6.70 -7.33
CA MET A 141 -12.27 -5.64 -8.29
C MET A 141 -11.82 -5.96 -9.73
N ASN A 142 -11.19 -7.11 -9.98
CA ASN A 142 -10.61 -7.51 -11.27
C ASN A 142 -9.52 -6.56 -11.80
N ILE A 143 -8.89 -5.78 -10.95
CA ILE A 143 -7.75 -4.91 -11.28
C ILE A 143 -6.47 -5.74 -11.37
N LEU A 144 -6.27 -6.62 -10.39
CA LEU A 144 -5.23 -7.64 -10.43
C LEU A 144 -5.78 -8.94 -11.01
N ASN A 145 -5.02 -9.59 -11.87
CA ASN A 145 -5.42 -10.83 -12.54
C ASN A 145 -4.29 -11.88 -12.49
N ASN A 146 -4.49 -13.03 -13.14
CA ASN A 146 -3.52 -14.14 -13.11
C ASN A 146 -2.15 -13.80 -13.73
N ASN A 147 -2.05 -12.76 -14.54
CA ASN A 147 -0.79 -12.30 -15.13
C ASN A 147 -0.09 -11.25 -14.26
N SER A 148 -0.77 -10.71 -13.24
CA SER A 148 -0.20 -9.73 -12.32
C SER A 148 0.88 -10.38 -11.46
N LYS A 149 2.07 -9.79 -11.48
CA LYS A 149 3.18 -10.12 -10.58
C LYS A 149 3.27 -9.03 -9.52
N ILE A 150 2.79 -9.38 -8.35
CA ILE A 150 2.51 -8.44 -7.28
C ILE A 150 3.64 -8.45 -6.26
N LEU A 151 4.14 -7.27 -5.90
CA LEU A 151 5.05 -7.08 -4.79
C LEU A 151 4.34 -6.31 -3.67
N VAL A 152 4.46 -6.81 -2.45
CA VAL A 152 4.02 -6.10 -1.24
C VAL A 152 5.23 -5.90 -0.34
N PRO A 153 5.63 -4.65 -0.06
CA PRO A 153 6.75 -4.41 0.84
C PRO A 153 6.34 -4.71 2.29
N ILE A 154 7.14 -5.53 2.98
CA ILE A 154 7.00 -5.73 4.43
C ILE A 154 7.74 -4.60 5.14
N THR A 155 7.00 -3.56 5.51
CA THR A 155 7.52 -2.30 6.04
C THR A 155 7.97 -2.39 7.50
N GLY A 156 7.57 -3.44 8.21
CA GLY A 156 7.96 -3.63 9.60
C GLY A 156 7.71 -5.04 10.12
N SER A 157 8.45 -5.39 11.17
CA SER A 157 8.30 -6.66 11.88
C SER A 157 7.15 -6.59 12.90
N GLY A 158 6.38 -7.66 13.03
CA GLY A 158 5.35 -7.82 14.05
C GLY A 158 5.89 -7.90 15.48
N LEU A 159 7.20 -8.03 15.65
CA LEU A 159 7.80 -8.02 17.00
C LEU A 159 7.52 -6.74 17.78
N LYS A 160 7.32 -5.61 17.09
CA LYS A 160 6.96 -4.34 17.76
C LYS A 160 5.50 -4.27 18.18
N ASP A 161 4.65 -5.13 17.63
CA ASP A 161 3.21 -5.16 17.93
C ASP A 161 2.85 -6.18 19.02
N LEU A 162 3.82 -6.97 19.51
CA LEU A 162 3.60 -8.02 20.52
C LEU A 162 2.96 -7.49 21.82
N ALA A 163 3.19 -6.25 22.19
CA ALA A 163 2.54 -5.62 23.34
C ALA A 163 1.01 -5.46 23.14
N ASN A 164 0.54 -5.46 21.91
CA ASN A 164 -0.88 -5.36 21.51
C ASN A 164 -1.47 -6.71 21.10
N ALA A 165 -0.64 -7.71 20.85
CA ALA A 165 -1.07 -9.08 20.61
C ALA A 165 -1.53 -9.69 21.94
N ARG A 166 -2.81 -9.55 22.27
CA ARG A 166 -3.44 -10.41 23.27
C ARG A 166 -3.55 -11.80 22.67
N ILE A 167 -2.59 -12.65 23.01
CA ILE A 167 -2.69 -14.10 22.83
C ILE A 167 -3.79 -14.62 23.72
#